data_7e685957fa1b7941d09339cb52522953
#
_entry.id   7e685957fa1b7941d09339cb52522953
#
_cell.length_a   1.000
_cell.length_b   1.000
_cell.length_c   1.000
_cell.angle_alpha   90.00
_cell.angle_beta   90.00
_cell.angle_gamma   90.00
#
_symmetry.space_group_name_H-M   'P 1'
#
loop_
_entity.id
_entity.type
_entity.pdbx_description
1 polymer ?
#
loop_
_entity_poly.entity_id
_entity_poly.type
_entity_poly.pdbx_seq_one_letter_code
_entity_poly.pdbx_strand_id
1 'polypeptide(L)'
;MTNRASAARYARALMDVTRSEGGDLDGVERDLAAFVSLVDGEAALRRVLVNPALPAARKKALVAELLGRASLGPQVSKLLLLLAERDRLALLPDVLDHYRLRLLDLRNVVKAEVTTAVPLEGERIEALRAALAAMTGRQVA
;
A
#
# COMPACT_ATOMS: atom_id res chain seq x y z
N MET A 1 11.40 -17.16 2.48
CA MET A 1 10.48 -16.08 2.88
C MET A 1 9.36 -15.94 1.89
N THR A 2 8.15 -15.85 2.38
CA THR A 2 7.02 -15.55 1.50
C THR A 2 7.08 -14.08 1.07
N ASN A 3 6.61 -13.79 -0.13
CA ASN A 3 6.48 -12.41 -0.63
C ASN A 3 5.68 -11.53 0.34
N ARG A 4 4.70 -12.11 0.99
CA ARG A 4 3.84 -11.45 1.97
C ARG A 4 4.61 -10.93 3.19
N ALA A 5 5.52 -11.74 3.73
CA ALA A 5 6.37 -11.33 4.84
C ALA A 5 7.33 -10.20 4.47
N SER A 6 7.88 -10.25 3.26
CA SER A 6 8.73 -9.18 2.73
C SER A 6 7.95 -7.89 2.54
N ALA A 7 6.75 -7.97 1.98
CA ALA A 7 5.87 -6.80 1.80
C ALA A 7 5.51 -6.15 3.14
N ALA A 8 5.20 -6.95 4.16
CA ALA A 8 4.91 -6.45 5.50
C ALA A 8 6.09 -5.69 6.11
N ARG A 9 7.31 -6.16 5.89
CA ARG A 9 8.53 -5.50 6.38
C ARG A 9 8.75 -4.15 5.70
N TYR A 10 8.56 -4.07 4.39
CA TYR A 10 8.67 -2.80 3.65
C TYR A 10 7.60 -1.79 4.10
N ALA A 11 6.37 -2.24 4.29
CA ALA A 11 5.28 -1.39 4.78
C ALA A 11 5.58 -0.85 6.18
N ARG A 12 6.08 -1.70 7.08
CA ARG A 12 6.49 -1.30 8.42
C ARG A 12 7.61 -0.27 8.37
N ALA A 13 8.65 -0.55 7.61
CA ALA A 13 9.80 0.35 7.48
C ALA A 13 9.37 1.72 6.93
N LEU A 14 8.51 1.73 5.91
CA LEU A 14 7.98 2.97 5.34
C LEU A 14 7.22 3.80 6.37
N MET A 15 6.37 3.17 7.15
CA MET A 15 5.61 3.85 8.20
C MET A 15 6.52 4.38 9.31
N ASP A 16 7.48 3.58 9.76
CA ASP A 16 8.42 3.98 10.81
C ASP A 16 9.27 5.17 10.39
N VAL A 17 9.80 5.15 9.15
CA VAL A 17 10.57 6.27 8.60
C VAL A 17 9.71 7.52 8.45
N THR A 18 8.51 7.38 7.93
CA THR A 18 7.59 8.52 7.77
C THR A 18 7.26 9.16 9.11
N ARG A 19 6.98 8.38 10.13
CA ARG A 19 6.73 8.88 11.48
C ARG A 19 7.95 9.55 12.09
N SER A 20 9.11 8.95 11.94
CA SER A 20 10.39 9.47 12.44
C SER A 20 10.75 10.83 11.82
N GLU A 21 10.44 11.03 10.55
CA GLU A 21 10.69 12.26 9.82
C GLU A 21 9.57 13.30 9.96
N GLY A 22 8.53 12.99 10.74
CA GLY A 22 7.37 13.87 10.90
C GLY A 22 6.55 14.04 9.64
N GLY A 23 6.58 13.05 8.75
CA GLY A 23 5.87 13.08 7.48
C GLY A 23 4.38 12.79 7.60
N ASP A 24 3.67 13.01 6.50
CA ASP A 24 2.23 12.77 6.38
C ASP A 24 1.95 11.32 6.02
N LEU A 25 1.46 10.54 6.98
CA LEU A 25 1.14 9.12 6.79
C LEU A 25 0.05 8.90 5.73
N ASP A 26 -0.96 9.79 5.68
CA ASP A 26 -2.01 9.73 4.66
C ASP A 26 -1.49 10.11 3.28
N GLY A 27 -0.61 11.09 3.22
CA GLY A 27 0.06 11.50 1.99
C GLY A 27 0.88 10.35 1.39
N VAL A 28 1.60 9.62 2.21
CA VAL A 28 2.36 8.43 1.80
C VAL A 28 1.42 7.35 1.24
N GLU A 29 0.30 7.10 1.90
CA GLU A 29 -0.71 6.15 1.40
C GLU A 29 -1.24 6.56 0.03
N ARG A 30 -1.61 7.83 -0.14
CA ARG A 30 -2.09 8.36 -1.42
C ARG A 30 -1.05 8.27 -2.53
N ASP A 31 0.19 8.62 -2.25
CA ASP A 31 1.29 8.55 -3.21
C ASP A 31 1.56 7.12 -3.65
N LEU A 32 1.60 6.20 -2.69
CA LEU A 32 1.81 4.78 -2.96
C LEU A 32 0.66 4.20 -3.80
N ALA A 33 -0.57 4.52 -3.44
CA ALA A 33 -1.76 4.11 -4.18
C ALA A 33 -1.79 4.67 -5.60
N ALA A 34 -1.39 5.93 -5.77
CA ALA A 34 -1.30 6.57 -7.09
C ALA A 34 -0.31 5.86 -8.00
N PHE A 35 0.86 5.48 -7.47
CA PHE A 35 1.86 4.75 -8.25
C PHE A 35 1.39 3.34 -8.61
N VAL A 36 0.78 2.62 -7.67
CA VAL A 36 0.20 1.30 -7.94
C VAL A 36 -0.87 1.39 -9.04
N SER A 37 -1.73 2.38 -8.97
CA SER A 37 -2.77 2.61 -10.00
C SER A 37 -2.16 2.95 -11.36
N LEU A 38 -1.09 3.73 -11.39
CA LEU A 38 -0.38 4.05 -12.62
C LEU A 38 0.16 2.79 -13.30
N VAL A 39 0.80 1.92 -12.53
CA VAL A 39 1.37 0.66 -13.04
C VAL A 39 0.26 -0.28 -13.49
N ASP A 40 -0.81 -0.42 -12.73
CA ASP A 40 -1.93 -1.30 -13.07
C ASP A 40 -2.72 -0.81 -14.28
N GLY A 41 -2.79 0.51 -14.48
CA GLY A 41 -3.46 1.12 -15.63
C GLY A 41 -2.71 0.96 -16.96
N GLU A 42 -1.43 0.64 -16.92
CA GLU A 42 -0.57 0.51 -18.10
C GLU A 42 0.02 -0.90 -18.17
N ALA A 43 -0.61 -1.78 -18.96
CA ALA A 43 -0.19 -3.18 -19.08
C ALA A 43 1.26 -3.33 -19.56
N ALA A 44 1.70 -2.46 -20.48
CA ALA A 44 3.08 -2.47 -20.98
C ALA A 44 4.07 -2.12 -19.87
N LEU A 45 3.77 -1.09 -19.07
CA LEU A 45 4.61 -0.67 -17.93
C LEU A 45 4.70 -1.78 -16.88
N ARG A 46 3.58 -2.38 -16.53
CA ARG A 46 3.53 -3.49 -15.58
C ARG A 46 4.40 -4.66 -16.02
N ARG A 47 4.30 -5.06 -17.29
CA ARG A 47 5.12 -6.14 -17.84
C ARG A 47 6.61 -5.84 -17.74
N VAL A 48 7.01 -4.62 -18.06
CA VAL A 48 8.41 -4.21 -17.98
C VAL A 48 8.92 -4.25 -16.55
N LEU A 49 8.16 -3.70 -15.60
CA LEU A 49 8.58 -3.59 -14.20
C LEU A 49 8.65 -4.94 -13.48
N VAL A 50 7.84 -5.91 -13.87
CA VAL A 50 7.84 -7.24 -13.24
C VAL A 50 8.59 -8.30 -14.04
N ASN A 51 9.12 -7.95 -15.21
CA ASN A 51 9.84 -8.89 -16.06
C ASN A 51 11.18 -9.27 -15.44
N PRO A 52 11.41 -10.54 -15.07
CA PRO A 52 12.67 -10.94 -14.44
C PRO A 52 13.87 -10.90 -15.40
N ALA A 53 13.63 -10.88 -16.72
CA ALA A 53 14.70 -10.78 -17.73
C ALA A 53 15.28 -9.37 -17.84
N LEU A 54 14.56 -8.33 -17.41
CA LEU A 54 15.03 -6.96 -17.45
C LEU A 54 15.97 -6.69 -16.26
N PRO A 55 17.20 -6.14 -16.49
CA PRO A 55 18.12 -5.81 -15.40
C PRO A 55 17.52 -4.82 -14.41
N ALA A 56 17.80 -5.02 -13.12
CA ALA A 56 17.33 -4.14 -12.05
C ALA A 56 17.75 -2.67 -12.26
N ALA A 57 18.93 -2.43 -12.78
CA ALA A 57 19.42 -1.10 -13.07
C ALA A 57 18.54 -0.34 -14.08
N ARG A 58 18.00 -1.04 -15.08
CA ARG A 58 17.07 -0.45 -16.06
C ARG A 58 15.70 -0.17 -15.43
N LYS A 59 15.23 -1.06 -14.59
CA LYS A 59 13.97 -0.85 -13.82
C LYS A 59 14.11 0.37 -12.92
N LYS A 60 15.22 0.50 -12.22
CA LYS A 60 15.52 1.65 -11.37
C LYS A 60 15.53 2.96 -12.18
N ALA A 61 16.17 2.96 -13.35
CA ALA A 61 16.20 4.13 -14.23
C ALA A 61 14.80 4.53 -14.71
N LEU A 62 13.97 3.54 -15.07
CA LEU A 62 12.59 3.78 -15.49
C LEU A 62 11.75 4.35 -14.34
N VAL A 63 11.87 3.79 -13.15
CA VAL A 63 11.18 4.30 -11.96
C VAL A 63 11.62 5.73 -11.64
N ALA A 64 12.92 6.03 -11.72
CA ALA A 64 13.43 7.38 -11.51
C ALA A 64 12.84 8.38 -12.51
N GLU A 65 12.70 8.00 -13.77
CA GLU A 65 12.06 8.83 -14.78
C GLU A 65 10.57 9.06 -14.48
N LEU A 66 9.86 8.02 -14.08
CA LEU A 66 8.45 8.14 -13.67
C LEU A 66 8.29 9.05 -12.46
N LEU A 67 9.17 8.95 -11.47
CA LEU A 67 9.18 9.81 -10.30
C LEU A 67 9.45 11.27 -10.63
N GLY A 68 10.26 11.53 -11.67
CA GLY A 68 10.51 12.88 -12.16
C GLY A 68 9.28 13.55 -12.76
N ARG A 69 8.32 12.76 -13.23
CA ARG A 69 7.06 13.24 -13.81
C ARG A 69 5.90 13.26 -12.81
N ALA A 70 6.01 12.48 -11.75
CA ALA A 70 5.00 12.39 -10.70
C ALA A 70 5.47 13.13 -9.46
N SER A 71 4.56 13.89 -8.83
CA SER A 71 4.86 14.64 -7.61
C SER A 71 4.65 13.75 -6.39
N LEU A 72 5.51 12.77 -6.20
CA LEU A 72 5.46 11.87 -5.04
C LEU A 72 6.41 12.36 -3.94
N GLY A 73 6.01 12.08 -2.69
CA GLY A 73 6.82 12.43 -1.53
C GLY A 73 8.15 11.68 -1.47
N PRO A 74 9.14 12.20 -0.69
CA PRO A 74 10.48 11.62 -0.65
C PRO A 74 10.52 10.21 -0.09
N GLN A 75 9.66 9.87 0.88
CA GLN A 75 9.63 8.54 1.48
C GLN A 75 9.20 7.48 0.48
N VAL A 76 8.13 7.75 -0.28
CA VAL A 76 7.63 6.84 -1.32
C VAL A 76 8.63 6.72 -2.45
N SER A 77 9.21 7.82 -2.88
CA SER A 77 10.22 7.83 -3.94
C SER A 77 11.42 6.96 -3.59
N LYS A 78 11.94 7.08 -2.38
CA LYS A 78 13.06 6.24 -1.90
C LYS A 78 12.68 4.76 -1.86
N LEU A 79 11.49 4.43 -1.40
CA LEU A 79 11.00 3.06 -1.35
C LEU A 79 10.90 2.45 -2.75
N LEU A 80 10.33 3.19 -3.70
CA LEU A 80 10.16 2.71 -5.07
C LEU A 80 11.51 2.44 -5.74
N LEU A 81 12.48 3.32 -5.56
CA LEU A 81 13.83 3.13 -6.07
C LEU A 81 14.52 1.92 -5.42
N LEU A 82 14.33 1.72 -4.13
CA LEU A 82 14.88 0.56 -3.41
C LEU A 82 14.27 -0.75 -3.92
N LEU A 83 12.95 -0.80 -4.12
CA LEU A 83 12.29 -1.97 -4.66
C LEU A 83 12.72 -2.29 -6.08
N ALA A 84 12.93 -1.26 -6.91
CA ALA A 84 13.45 -1.42 -8.26
C ALA A 84 14.88 -1.98 -8.25
N GLU A 85 15.74 -1.44 -7.40
CA GLU A 85 17.13 -1.89 -7.25
C GLU A 85 17.24 -3.35 -6.81
N ARG A 86 16.31 -3.80 -5.97
CA ARG A 86 16.26 -5.17 -5.47
C ARG A 86 15.40 -6.11 -6.32
N ASP A 87 14.87 -5.61 -7.43
CA ASP A 87 13.96 -6.35 -8.32
C ASP A 87 12.73 -6.90 -7.58
N ARG A 88 12.13 -6.07 -6.73
CA ARG A 88 10.97 -6.43 -5.91
C ARG A 88 9.74 -5.56 -6.13
N LEU A 89 9.66 -4.90 -7.28
CA LEU A 89 8.50 -4.05 -7.62
C LEU A 89 7.17 -4.83 -7.67
N ALA A 90 7.23 -6.14 -7.92
CA ALA A 90 6.05 -7.00 -7.89
C ALA A 90 5.37 -7.06 -6.50
N LEU A 91 6.09 -6.72 -5.44
CA LEU A 91 5.54 -6.68 -4.08
C LEU A 91 4.72 -5.42 -3.80
N LEU A 92 4.75 -4.43 -4.67
CA LEU A 92 4.19 -3.11 -4.41
C LEU A 92 2.71 -3.11 -4.02
N PRO A 93 1.81 -3.86 -4.68
CA PRO A 93 0.41 -3.96 -4.25
C PRO A 93 0.27 -4.50 -2.82
N ASP A 94 1.05 -5.52 -2.47
CA ASP A 94 1.04 -6.12 -1.13
C ASP A 94 1.60 -5.16 -0.09
N VAL A 95 2.62 -4.38 -0.43
CA VAL A 95 3.16 -3.32 0.44
C VAL A 95 2.08 -2.28 0.75
N LEU A 96 1.34 -1.86 -0.28
CA LEU A 96 0.22 -0.93 -0.09
C LEU A 96 -0.84 -1.49 0.85
N ASP A 97 -1.24 -2.74 0.65
CA ASP A 97 -2.25 -3.40 1.50
C ASP A 97 -1.79 -3.48 2.96
N HIS A 98 -0.55 -3.89 3.21
CA HIS A 98 0.01 -3.96 4.55
C HIS A 98 0.16 -2.57 5.18
N TYR A 99 0.53 -1.57 4.39
CA TYR A 99 0.61 -0.19 4.88
C TYR A 99 -0.77 0.31 5.33
N ARG A 100 -1.81 0.07 4.53
CA ARG A 100 -3.19 0.44 4.86
C ARG A 100 -3.68 -0.24 6.14
N LEU A 101 -3.40 -1.52 6.31
CA LEU A 101 -3.75 -2.25 7.53
C LEU A 101 -3.05 -1.66 8.76
N ARG A 102 -1.77 -1.35 8.65
CA ARG A 102 -1.02 -0.71 9.74
C ARG A 102 -1.53 0.68 10.06
N LEU A 103 -1.95 1.43 9.05
CA LEU A 103 -2.52 2.76 9.24
C LEU A 103 -3.83 2.70 10.03
N LEU A 104 -4.69 1.75 9.70
CA LEU A 104 -5.93 1.48 10.45
C LEU A 104 -5.62 1.07 11.90
N ASP A 105 -4.66 0.19 12.09
CA ASP A 105 -4.24 -0.28 13.41
C ASP A 105 -3.70 0.88 14.26
N LEU A 106 -2.87 1.73 13.67
CA LEU A 106 -2.34 2.92 14.33
C LEU A 106 -3.46 3.88 14.78
N ARG A 107 -4.54 3.97 14.02
CA ARG A 107 -5.71 4.81 14.33
C ARG A 107 -6.74 4.11 15.19
N ASN A 108 -6.43 2.93 15.67
CA ASN A 108 -7.33 2.10 16.46
C ASN A 108 -8.64 1.78 15.74
N VAL A 109 -8.55 1.51 14.43
CA VAL A 109 -9.68 1.14 13.57
C VAL A 109 -9.53 -0.32 13.17
N VAL A 110 -10.61 -1.08 13.25
CA VAL A 110 -10.66 -2.48 12.81
C VAL A 110 -11.33 -2.55 11.44
N LYS A 111 -10.67 -3.22 10.50
CA LYS A 111 -11.29 -3.56 9.22
C LYS A 111 -12.11 -4.82 9.40
N ALA A 112 -13.38 -4.74 9.05
CA ALA A 112 -14.29 -5.89 9.04
C ALA A 112 -14.76 -6.18 7.62
N GLU A 113 -14.71 -7.44 7.24
CA GLU A 113 -15.25 -7.92 5.97
C GLU A 113 -16.40 -8.88 6.26
N VAL A 114 -17.57 -8.58 5.71
CA VAL A 114 -18.79 -9.35 5.96
C VAL A 114 -19.33 -9.88 4.64
N THR A 115 -19.50 -11.19 4.58
CA THR A 115 -20.10 -11.85 3.42
C THR A 115 -21.53 -12.26 3.77
N THR A 116 -22.49 -11.85 2.94
CA THR A 116 -23.90 -12.17 3.11
C THR A 116 -24.50 -12.74 1.82
N ALA A 117 -25.59 -13.52 2.00
CA ALA A 117 -26.30 -14.13 0.86
C ALA A 117 -27.13 -13.09 0.09
N VAL A 118 -27.48 -11.97 0.70
CA VAL A 118 -28.24 -10.86 0.09
C VAL A 118 -27.55 -9.55 0.46
N PRO A 119 -27.72 -8.49 -0.39
CA PRO A 119 -27.17 -7.18 -0.06
C PRO A 119 -27.70 -6.65 1.27
N LEU A 120 -26.82 -6.07 2.09
CA LEU A 120 -27.19 -5.41 3.33
C LEU A 120 -27.64 -3.97 3.06
N GLU A 121 -28.72 -3.57 3.70
CA GLU A 121 -29.17 -2.17 3.72
C GLU A 121 -28.28 -1.34 4.67
N GLY A 122 -28.22 -0.02 4.44
CA GLY A 122 -27.37 0.88 5.21
C GLY A 122 -27.60 0.81 6.72
N GLU A 123 -28.85 0.71 7.17
CA GLU A 123 -29.16 0.56 8.61
C GLU A 123 -28.60 -0.71 9.23
N ARG A 124 -28.63 -1.82 8.50
CA ARG A 124 -28.05 -3.10 8.94
C ARG A 124 -26.53 -3.05 8.98
N ILE A 125 -25.93 -2.37 8.03
CA ILE A 125 -24.48 -2.16 8.00
C ILE A 125 -24.04 -1.34 9.22
N GLU A 126 -24.74 -0.26 9.54
CA GLU A 126 -24.46 0.57 10.71
C GLU A 126 -24.67 -0.17 12.03
N ALA A 127 -25.76 -0.96 12.14
CA ALA A 127 -25.99 -1.78 13.32
C ALA A 127 -24.89 -2.83 13.53
N LEU A 128 -24.43 -3.47 12.45
CA LEU A 128 -23.33 -4.42 12.50
C LEU A 128 -22.01 -3.73 12.87
N ARG A 129 -21.74 -2.56 12.30
CA ARG A 129 -20.57 -1.76 12.64
C ARG A 129 -20.55 -1.38 14.12
N ALA A 130 -21.67 -0.92 14.65
CA ALA A 130 -21.80 -0.56 16.05
C ALA A 130 -21.61 -1.77 16.98
N ALA A 131 -22.17 -2.93 16.63
CA ALA A 131 -21.99 -4.16 17.38
C ALA A 131 -20.53 -4.62 17.42
N LEU A 132 -19.84 -4.59 16.28
CA LEU A 132 -18.43 -4.94 16.19
C LEU A 132 -17.54 -3.94 16.94
N ALA A 133 -17.86 -2.66 16.87
CA ALA A 133 -17.14 -1.62 17.62
C ALA A 133 -17.28 -1.84 19.14
N ALA A 134 -18.48 -2.18 19.60
CA ALA A 134 -18.72 -2.48 21.01
C ALA A 134 -17.97 -3.73 21.48
N MET A 135 -17.89 -4.77 20.65
CA MET A 135 -17.18 -6.01 20.98
C MET A 135 -15.66 -5.83 21.04
N THR A 136 -15.10 -5.02 20.15
CA THR A 136 -13.64 -4.84 20.03
C THR A 136 -13.13 -3.64 20.82
N GLY A 137 -13.98 -2.70 21.21
CA GLY A 137 -13.60 -1.41 21.78
C GLY A 137 -12.88 -0.49 20.81
N ARG A 138 -12.98 -0.74 19.49
CA ARG A 138 -12.29 -0.02 18.40
C ARG A 138 -13.27 0.43 17.34
N GLN A 139 -12.90 1.45 16.59
CA GLN A 139 -13.66 1.84 15.40
C GLN A 139 -13.60 0.74 14.33
N VAL A 140 -14.68 0.59 13.59
CA VAL A 140 -14.83 -0.44 12.55
C VAL A 140 -14.98 0.25 11.19
N ALA A 141 -14.14 -0.16 10.26
CA ALA A 141 -14.16 0.29 8.88
C ALA A 141 -14.88 -0.72 7.95
#